data_b6ce4e085831c32d0ec8909715badef9
#
_entry.id   b6ce4e085831c32d0ec8909715badef9
#
_cell.length_a   1.000
_cell.length_b   1.000
_cell.length_c   1.000
_cell.angle_alpha   90.00
_cell.angle_beta   90.00
_cell.angle_gamma   90.00
#
_symmetry.space_group_name_H-M   'P 1'
#
loop_
_entity.id
_entity.type
_entity.pdbx_description
1 polymer ?
#
loop_
_entity_poly.entity_id
_entity_poly.type
_entity_poly.pdbx_seq_one_letter_code
_entity_poly.pdbx_strand_id
1 'polypeptide(L)'
;SSEQNQDDHATSNKERTGVKSNFEQTLRSINELLHASGSPEITFEESESGFVIRLPANLLFAKDSAKLQNDDALLFLKRIAMVIAKLPPDVVANVIGHTDSEQPASTEFKDNWQLSSARAISVVSELIKDGVDPKKLTASAKAEFEPFATNFTEQGREKNRRVEIHFVSLNLDDKAKTQKSILDAQE
;
A
#
# COMPACT_ATOMS: atom_id res chain seq x y z
N SER A 1 21.19 -30.13 14.59
CA SER A 1 19.88 -29.42 14.43
C SER A 1 19.91 -27.94 14.79
N SER A 2 20.94 -27.45 15.47
CA SER A 2 21.11 -26.04 15.83
C SER A 2 21.75 -25.21 14.71
N GLU A 3 22.50 -25.82 13.81
CA GLU A 3 23.17 -25.12 12.70
C GLU A 3 22.21 -24.78 11.55
N GLN A 4 21.23 -25.63 11.24
CA GLN A 4 20.23 -25.37 10.21
C GLN A 4 19.29 -24.22 10.56
N ASN A 5 18.96 -24.02 11.83
CA ASN A 5 18.11 -22.90 12.26
C ASN A 5 18.80 -21.53 12.20
N GLN A 6 20.13 -21.49 12.30
CA GLN A 6 20.89 -20.23 12.18
C GLN A 6 21.04 -19.81 10.71
N ASP A 7 21.20 -20.74 9.79
CA ASP A 7 21.30 -20.44 8.36
C ASP A 7 19.97 -19.95 7.78
N ASP A 8 18.84 -20.50 8.20
CA ASP A 8 17.51 -20.06 7.75
C ASP A 8 17.17 -18.64 8.23
N HIS A 9 17.57 -18.27 9.44
CA HIS A 9 17.39 -16.91 9.95
C HIS A 9 18.30 -15.89 9.26
N ALA A 10 19.54 -16.26 8.96
CA ALA A 10 20.50 -15.40 8.25
C ALA A 10 20.05 -15.16 6.80
N THR A 11 19.54 -16.19 6.11
CA THR A 11 19.04 -16.10 4.73
C THR A 11 17.78 -15.22 4.67
N SER A 12 16.84 -15.41 5.60
CA SER A 12 15.61 -14.59 5.71
C SER A 12 15.93 -13.12 5.96
N ASN A 13 16.88 -12.79 6.83
CA ASN A 13 17.32 -11.42 7.08
C ASN A 13 18.00 -10.79 5.86
N LYS A 14 18.80 -11.57 5.11
CA LYS A 14 19.48 -11.11 3.90
C LYS A 14 18.48 -10.81 2.78
N GLU A 15 17.44 -11.65 2.62
CA GLU A 15 16.35 -11.43 1.67
C GLU A 15 15.53 -10.19 2.01
N ARG A 16 15.18 -9.98 3.28
CA ARG A 16 14.47 -8.76 3.75
C ARG A 16 15.27 -7.50 3.49
N THR A 17 16.58 -7.52 3.74
CA THR A 17 17.48 -6.38 3.48
C THR A 17 17.56 -6.08 1.99
N GLY A 18 17.61 -7.10 1.12
CA GLY A 18 17.60 -6.95 -0.33
C GLY A 18 16.30 -6.35 -0.87
N VAL A 19 15.15 -6.78 -0.37
CA VAL A 19 13.81 -6.24 -0.70
C VAL A 19 13.71 -4.77 -0.30
N LYS A 20 14.11 -4.44 0.93
CA LYS A 20 14.14 -3.07 1.43
C LYS A 20 14.97 -2.16 0.54
N SER A 21 16.19 -2.58 0.17
CA SER A 21 17.09 -1.83 -0.69
C SER A 21 16.48 -1.57 -2.08
N ASN A 22 15.81 -2.56 -2.67
CA ASN A 22 15.14 -2.43 -3.96
C ASN A 22 13.99 -1.42 -3.91
N PHE A 23 13.16 -1.45 -2.85
CA PHE A 23 12.09 -0.48 -2.66
C PHE A 23 12.62 0.94 -2.48
N GLU A 24 13.60 1.14 -1.62
CA GLU A 24 14.20 2.45 -1.37
C GLU A 24 14.80 3.04 -2.63
N GLN A 25 15.51 2.25 -3.43
CA GLN A 25 16.13 2.69 -4.68
C GLN A 25 15.07 3.06 -5.72
N THR A 26 14.02 2.25 -5.87
CA THR A 26 12.91 2.50 -6.79
C THR A 26 12.19 3.79 -6.43
N LEU A 27 11.87 3.99 -5.15
CA LEU A 27 11.21 5.21 -4.67
C LEU A 27 12.06 6.45 -4.84
N ARG A 28 13.36 6.36 -4.60
CA ARG A 28 14.29 7.48 -4.79
C ARG A 28 14.28 7.94 -6.24
N SER A 29 14.38 7.01 -7.19
CA SER A 29 14.34 7.30 -8.62
C SER A 29 13.03 7.95 -9.05
N ILE A 30 11.90 7.48 -8.52
CA ILE A 30 10.58 7.99 -8.84
C ILE A 30 10.36 9.36 -8.23
N ASN A 31 10.75 9.57 -6.98
CA ASN A 31 10.63 10.87 -6.32
C ASN A 31 11.47 11.94 -7.02
N GLU A 32 12.63 11.61 -7.57
CA GLU A 32 13.42 12.51 -8.41
C GLU A 32 12.64 12.94 -9.67
N LEU A 33 11.98 12.00 -10.35
CA LEU A 33 11.14 12.31 -11.52
C LEU A 33 9.92 13.16 -11.13
N LEU A 34 9.24 12.83 -10.05
CA LEU A 34 8.08 13.58 -9.56
C LEU A 34 8.46 15.00 -9.13
N HIS A 35 9.58 15.15 -8.45
CA HIS A 35 10.10 16.46 -8.06
C HIS A 35 10.39 17.35 -9.28
N ALA A 36 11.02 16.80 -10.31
CA ALA A 36 11.30 17.51 -11.57
C ALA A 36 10.03 17.95 -12.30
N SER A 37 8.94 17.19 -12.20
CA SER A 37 7.63 17.51 -12.81
C SER A 37 6.71 18.34 -11.92
N GLY A 38 7.12 18.67 -10.69
CA GLY A 38 6.29 19.38 -9.71
C GLY A 38 5.17 18.54 -9.10
N SER A 39 5.21 17.23 -9.23
CA SER A 39 4.22 16.32 -8.69
C SER A 39 4.39 16.09 -7.18
N PRO A 40 3.32 15.72 -6.44
CA PRO A 40 3.42 15.39 -5.03
C PRO A 40 4.35 14.20 -4.75
N GLU A 41 5.02 14.25 -3.62
CA GLU A 41 6.00 13.25 -3.22
C GLU A 41 5.34 11.97 -2.67
N ILE A 42 5.88 10.82 -3.11
CA ILE A 42 5.57 9.52 -2.56
C ILE A 42 6.48 9.27 -1.35
N THR A 43 5.90 8.85 -0.23
CA THR A 43 6.66 8.55 0.98
C THR A 43 6.74 7.05 1.25
N PHE A 44 7.83 6.66 1.87
CA PHE A 44 8.13 5.29 2.26
C PHE A 44 8.48 5.27 3.75
N GLU A 45 7.90 4.31 4.45
CA GLU A 45 8.14 4.13 5.88
C GLU A 45 8.26 2.65 6.21
N GLU A 46 9.23 2.31 7.05
CA GLU A 46 9.38 0.98 7.61
C GLU A 46 8.50 0.85 8.85
N SER A 47 7.73 -0.24 8.93
CA SER A 47 6.93 -0.58 10.09
C SER A 47 7.41 -1.90 10.72
N GLU A 48 6.95 -2.21 11.93
CA GLU A 48 7.30 -3.46 12.61
C GLU A 48 6.91 -4.72 11.81
N SER A 49 5.83 -4.65 11.05
CA SER A 49 5.30 -5.75 10.23
C SER A 49 5.75 -5.74 8.77
N GLY A 50 6.47 -4.70 8.32
CA GLY A 50 6.92 -4.56 6.94
C GLY A 50 7.13 -3.11 6.50
N PHE A 51 6.69 -2.78 5.30
CA PHE A 51 6.88 -1.48 4.69
C PHE A 51 5.54 -0.85 4.31
N VAL A 52 5.48 0.49 4.34
CA VAL A 52 4.33 1.27 3.90
C VAL A 52 4.76 2.28 2.85
N ILE A 53 4.09 2.28 1.71
CA ILE A 53 4.21 3.33 0.70
C ILE A 53 2.95 4.18 0.76
N ARG A 54 3.09 5.51 0.89
CA ARG A 54 1.98 6.46 0.87
C ARG A 54 1.98 7.22 -0.44
N LEU A 55 0.86 7.14 -1.14
CA LEU A 55 0.62 7.77 -2.43
C LEU A 55 -0.39 8.90 -2.25
N PRO A 56 -0.01 10.16 -2.47
CA PRO A 56 -1.00 11.24 -2.45
C PRO A 56 -2.13 10.98 -3.44
N ALA A 57 -3.37 11.18 -3.02
CA ALA A 57 -4.52 10.92 -3.89
C ALA A 57 -4.51 11.81 -5.15
N ASN A 58 -4.06 13.05 -5.04
CA ASN A 58 -3.98 13.98 -6.17
C ASN A 58 -2.89 13.61 -7.21
N LEU A 59 -1.95 12.74 -6.84
CA LEU A 59 -1.04 12.11 -7.80
C LEU A 59 -1.77 11.12 -8.70
N LEU A 60 -2.71 10.37 -8.13
CA LEU A 60 -3.38 9.23 -8.77
C LEU A 60 -4.71 9.63 -9.43
N PHE A 61 -5.47 10.49 -8.78
CA PHE A 61 -6.87 10.78 -9.11
C PHE A 61 -7.17 12.26 -9.14
N ALA A 62 -8.13 12.65 -9.98
CA ALA A 62 -8.78 13.94 -9.84
C ALA A 62 -9.66 13.96 -8.57
N LYS A 63 -10.04 15.16 -8.11
CA LYS A 63 -10.91 15.34 -6.95
C LYS A 63 -12.19 14.51 -7.10
N ASP A 64 -12.58 13.81 -6.02
CA ASP A 64 -13.78 12.96 -5.95
C ASP A 64 -13.87 11.87 -7.02
N SER A 65 -12.77 11.54 -7.69
CA SER A 65 -12.68 10.51 -8.70
C SER A 65 -11.86 9.31 -8.22
N ALA A 66 -12.19 8.13 -8.70
CA ALA A 66 -11.42 6.90 -8.53
C ALA A 66 -10.81 6.41 -9.85
N LYS A 67 -10.81 7.25 -10.89
CA LYS A 67 -10.18 6.93 -12.17
C LYS A 67 -8.72 7.38 -12.16
N LEU A 68 -7.83 6.45 -12.44
CA LEU A 68 -6.39 6.74 -12.61
C LEU A 68 -6.19 7.55 -13.89
N GLN A 69 -5.56 8.72 -13.79
CA GLN A 69 -5.48 9.69 -14.90
C GLN A 69 -4.07 10.16 -15.24
N ASN A 70 -3.11 9.98 -14.34
CA ASN A 70 -1.80 10.57 -14.49
C ASN A 70 -0.82 9.54 -15.06
N ASP A 71 -0.15 9.87 -16.17
CA ASP A 71 0.85 8.98 -16.79
C ASP A 71 2.02 8.68 -15.85
N ASP A 72 2.46 9.64 -15.04
CA ASP A 72 3.50 9.44 -14.03
C ASP A 72 3.04 8.45 -12.95
N ALA A 73 1.78 8.54 -12.53
CA ALA A 73 1.17 7.60 -11.59
C ALA A 73 1.09 6.19 -12.16
N LEU A 74 0.67 6.05 -13.42
CA LEU A 74 0.61 4.75 -14.10
C LEU A 74 2.01 4.15 -14.24
N LEU A 75 3.00 4.94 -14.59
CA LEU A 75 4.40 4.50 -14.66
C LEU A 75 4.92 4.05 -13.30
N PHE A 76 4.59 4.80 -12.24
CA PHE A 76 4.94 4.42 -10.88
C PHE A 76 4.33 3.08 -10.48
N LEU A 77 3.03 2.90 -10.70
CA LEU A 77 2.34 1.64 -10.39
C LEU A 77 2.91 0.46 -11.16
N LYS A 78 3.30 0.66 -12.42
CA LYS A 78 3.97 -0.35 -13.23
C LYS A 78 5.32 -0.76 -12.62
N ARG A 79 6.12 0.19 -12.15
CA ARG A 79 7.40 -0.08 -11.49
C ARG A 79 7.21 -0.80 -10.15
N ILE A 80 6.22 -0.41 -9.37
CA ILE A 80 5.86 -1.10 -8.12
C ILE A 80 5.39 -2.53 -8.40
N ALA A 81 4.60 -2.74 -9.44
CA ALA A 81 4.19 -4.08 -9.86
C ALA A 81 5.39 -4.98 -10.17
N MET A 82 6.42 -4.46 -10.83
CA MET A 82 7.66 -5.21 -11.10
C MET A 82 8.39 -5.59 -9.82
N VAL A 83 8.40 -4.73 -8.82
CA VAL A 83 9.01 -5.02 -7.51
C VAL A 83 8.20 -6.06 -6.75
N ILE A 84 6.87 -5.93 -6.73
CA ILE A 84 5.96 -6.90 -6.08
C ILE A 84 6.13 -8.29 -6.68
N ALA A 85 6.28 -8.39 -8.00
CA ALA A 85 6.47 -9.67 -8.69
C ALA A 85 7.74 -10.42 -8.26
N LYS A 86 8.75 -9.70 -7.75
CA LYS A 86 10.01 -10.27 -7.27
C LYS A 86 10.04 -10.53 -5.76
N LEU A 87 8.98 -10.18 -5.04
CA LEU A 87 8.88 -10.42 -3.60
C LEU A 87 8.78 -11.91 -3.27
N PRO A 88 9.28 -12.34 -2.11
CA PRO A 88 9.07 -13.70 -1.64
C PRO A 88 7.59 -14.09 -1.64
N PRO A 89 7.26 -15.38 -1.83
CA PRO A 89 5.86 -15.83 -1.93
C PRO A 89 5.00 -15.53 -0.72
N ASP A 90 5.62 -15.36 0.46
CA ASP A 90 4.94 -15.05 1.72
C ASP A 90 4.66 -13.56 1.94
N VAL A 91 5.14 -12.69 1.05
CA VAL A 91 4.88 -11.25 1.14
C VAL A 91 3.65 -10.88 0.32
N VAL A 92 2.72 -10.18 0.95
CA VAL A 92 1.49 -9.66 0.33
C VAL A 92 1.44 -8.14 0.41
N ALA A 93 0.66 -7.52 -0.46
CA ALA A 93 0.47 -6.08 -0.53
C ALA A 93 -1.00 -5.74 -0.26
N ASN A 94 -1.24 -5.01 0.82
CA ASN A 94 -2.56 -4.52 1.18
C ASN A 94 -2.69 -3.07 0.76
N VAL A 95 -3.61 -2.78 -0.16
CA VAL A 95 -3.88 -1.45 -0.68
C VAL A 95 -5.05 -0.85 0.08
N ILE A 96 -4.84 0.28 0.74
CA ILE A 96 -5.80 0.89 1.65
C ILE A 96 -6.10 2.32 1.21
N GLY A 97 -7.37 2.62 0.93
CA GLY A 97 -7.82 3.97 0.61
C GLY A 97 -8.20 4.77 1.87
N HIS A 98 -7.78 6.03 1.90
CA HIS A 98 -8.10 6.99 2.97
C HIS A 98 -8.58 8.31 2.37
N THR A 99 -9.48 8.98 3.07
CA THR A 99 -9.97 10.32 2.72
C THR A 99 -9.70 11.32 3.85
N ASP A 100 -9.94 12.59 3.55
CA ASP A 100 -10.14 13.60 4.60
C ASP A 100 -11.56 13.52 5.17
N SER A 101 -11.90 14.45 6.05
CA SER A 101 -13.22 14.51 6.72
C SER A 101 -14.33 15.14 5.88
N GLU A 102 -14.01 15.71 4.71
CA GLU A 102 -15.03 16.26 3.82
C GLU A 102 -15.73 15.13 3.05
N GLN A 103 -17.05 15.24 2.89
CA GLN A 103 -17.81 14.27 2.11
C GLN A 103 -17.59 14.49 0.60
N PRO A 104 -17.68 13.44 -0.23
CA PRO A 104 -17.57 13.61 -1.68
C PRO A 104 -18.65 14.56 -2.20
N ALA A 105 -18.25 15.51 -3.04
CA ALA A 105 -19.18 16.42 -3.71
C ALA A 105 -19.81 15.77 -4.96
N SER A 106 -19.21 14.72 -5.47
CA SER A 106 -19.69 13.95 -6.63
C SER A 106 -20.90 13.09 -6.26
N THR A 107 -21.81 12.92 -7.22
CA THR A 107 -22.94 11.99 -7.09
C THR A 107 -22.55 10.53 -7.33
N GLU A 108 -21.34 10.29 -7.84
CA GLU A 108 -20.83 8.95 -8.12
C GLU A 108 -20.59 8.14 -6.84
N PHE A 109 -20.12 8.80 -5.78
CA PHE A 109 -19.86 8.15 -4.50
C PHE A 109 -20.77 8.72 -3.41
N LYS A 110 -21.48 7.84 -2.74
CA LYS A 110 -22.40 8.18 -1.66
C LYS A 110 -21.70 8.78 -0.43
N ASP A 111 -20.53 8.25 -0.10
CA ASP A 111 -19.76 8.61 1.10
C ASP A 111 -18.27 8.33 0.90
N ASN A 112 -17.47 8.62 1.91
CA ASN A 112 -16.04 8.38 1.91
C ASN A 112 -15.67 6.89 1.96
N TRP A 113 -16.55 6.03 2.44
CA TRP A 113 -16.34 4.58 2.36
C TRP A 113 -16.32 4.11 0.91
N GLN A 114 -17.28 4.56 0.11
CA GLN A 114 -17.35 4.21 -1.30
C GLN A 114 -16.17 4.81 -2.09
N LEU A 115 -15.84 6.06 -1.86
CA LEU A 115 -14.73 6.73 -2.56
C LEU A 115 -13.39 6.05 -2.24
N SER A 116 -13.08 5.83 -0.96
CA SER A 116 -11.83 5.20 -0.55
C SER A 116 -11.72 3.74 -1.02
N SER A 117 -12.84 3.00 -1.00
CA SER A 117 -12.90 1.64 -1.54
C SER A 117 -12.63 1.61 -3.04
N ALA A 118 -13.30 2.47 -3.80
CA ALA A 118 -13.15 2.55 -5.25
C ALA A 118 -11.71 2.93 -5.65
N ARG A 119 -11.07 3.83 -4.91
CA ARG A 119 -9.67 4.22 -5.15
C ARG A 119 -8.71 3.06 -4.89
N ALA A 120 -8.89 2.33 -3.79
CA ALA A 120 -8.09 1.15 -3.51
C ALA A 120 -8.25 0.08 -4.59
N ILE A 121 -9.47 -0.17 -5.04
CA ILE A 121 -9.77 -1.12 -6.10
C ILE A 121 -9.12 -0.69 -7.43
N SER A 122 -9.14 0.60 -7.77
CA SER A 122 -8.49 1.11 -8.98
C SER A 122 -6.98 0.84 -8.98
N VAL A 123 -6.32 1.03 -7.84
CA VAL A 123 -4.89 0.72 -7.70
C VAL A 123 -4.64 -0.78 -7.82
N VAL A 124 -5.40 -1.60 -7.13
CA VAL A 124 -5.29 -3.07 -7.21
C VAL A 124 -5.49 -3.55 -8.65
N SER A 125 -6.51 -3.06 -9.33
CA SER A 125 -6.80 -3.42 -10.73
C SER A 125 -5.66 -3.07 -11.67
N GLU A 126 -5.02 -1.91 -11.48
CA GLU A 126 -3.87 -1.50 -12.27
C GLU A 126 -2.65 -2.38 -11.98
N LEU A 127 -2.38 -2.72 -10.73
CA LEU A 127 -1.30 -3.64 -10.37
C LEU A 127 -1.49 -5.03 -11.00
N ILE A 128 -2.71 -5.54 -11.03
CA ILE A 128 -3.04 -6.81 -11.69
C ILE A 128 -2.80 -6.72 -13.18
N LYS A 129 -3.25 -5.63 -13.81
CA LYS A 129 -3.00 -5.36 -15.24
C LYS A 129 -1.51 -5.33 -15.55
N ASP A 130 -0.70 -4.84 -14.64
CA ASP A 130 0.77 -4.78 -14.75
C ASP A 130 1.47 -6.10 -14.35
N GLY A 131 0.71 -7.16 -14.08
CA GLY A 131 1.22 -8.52 -13.91
C GLY A 131 1.35 -9.04 -12.48
N VAL A 132 0.83 -8.32 -11.49
CA VAL A 132 0.82 -8.79 -10.10
C VAL A 132 -0.22 -9.90 -9.93
N ASP A 133 0.16 -10.99 -9.27
CA ASP A 133 -0.76 -12.08 -8.93
C ASP A 133 -1.84 -11.54 -7.98
N PRO A 134 -3.14 -11.67 -8.34
CA PRO A 134 -4.24 -11.23 -7.49
C PRO A 134 -4.23 -11.80 -6.07
N LYS A 135 -3.68 -12.98 -5.88
CA LYS A 135 -3.56 -13.62 -4.56
C LYS A 135 -2.66 -12.87 -3.59
N LYS A 136 -1.77 -12.00 -4.12
CA LYS A 136 -0.87 -11.15 -3.32
C LYS A 136 -1.49 -9.82 -2.92
N LEU A 137 -2.68 -9.50 -3.39
CA LEU A 137 -3.28 -8.19 -3.24
C LEU A 137 -4.56 -8.23 -2.41
N THR A 138 -4.74 -7.21 -1.59
CA THR A 138 -5.99 -6.93 -0.89
C THR A 138 -6.33 -5.46 -1.10
N ALA A 139 -7.59 -5.14 -1.37
CA ALA A 139 -8.12 -3.79 -1.37
C ALA A 139 -8.95 -3.57 -0.12
N SER A 140 -8.71 -2.47 0.59
CA SER A 140 -9.51 -2.07 1.75
C SER A 140 -9.67 -0.56 1.82
N ALA A 141 -10.54 -0.10 2.71
CA ALA A 141 -10.87 1.30 2.86
C ALA A 141 -11.03 1.66 4.33
N LYS A 142 -10.66 2.88 4.68
CA LYS A 142 -10.78 3.45 6.03
C LYS A 142 -11.60 4.73 6.06
N ALA A 143 -12.06 5.23 4.93
CA ALA A 143 -12.74 6.52 4.83
C ALA A 143 -11.90 7.61 5.51
N GLU A 144 -12.51 8.48 6.34
CA GLU A 144 -11.85 9.54 7.10
C GLU A 144 -11.36 9.11 8.49
N PHE A 145 -11.55 7.85 8.88
CA PHE A 145 -11.42 7.40 10.27
C PHE A 145 -10.02 7.01 10.70
N GLU A 146 -9.04 7.03 9.81
CA GLU A 146 -7.62 6.88 10.16
C GLU A 146 -6.80 8.06 9.59
N PRO A 147 -6.94 9.27 10.17
CA PRO A 147 -6.21 10.42 9.68
C PRO A 147 -4.71 10.30 9.96
N PHE A 148 -3.91 10.68 8.97
CA PHE A 148 -2.46 10.80 9.10
C PHE A 148 -2.05 12.16 9.68
N ALA A 149 -2.86 13.19 9.40
CA ALA A 149 -2.66 14.56 9.84
C ALA A 149 -3.99 15.18 10.26
N THR A 150 -3.95 16.44 10.72
CA THR A 150 -5.17 17.15 11.11
C THR A 150 -6.07 17.42 9.90
N ASN A 151 -7.39 17.28 10.10
CA ASN A 151 -8.40 17.70 9.12
C ASN A 151 -8.77 19.19 9.23
N PHE A 152 -8.25 19.91 10.22
CA PHE A 152 -8.55 21.33 10.43
C PHE A 152 -7.91 22.26 9.40
N THR A 153 -6.80 21.85 8.78
CA THR A 153 -6.10 22.63 7.76
C THR A 153 -6.14 21.92 6.42
N GLU A 154 -6.07 22.68 5.31
CA GLU A 154 -5.99 22.08 3.98
C GLU A 154 -4.71 21.24 3.80
N GLN A 155 -3.58 21.70 4.36
CA GLN A 155 -2.33 20.93 4.33
C GLN A 155 -2.47 19.58 5.02
N GLY A 156 -3.17 19.51 6.14
CA GLY A 156 -3.45 18.26 6.84
C GLY A 156 -4.43 17.37 6.07
N ARG A 157 -5.50 17.95 5.52
CA ARG A 157 -6.46 17.20 4.69
C ARG A 157 -5.79 16.60 3.45
N GLU A 158 -4.90 17.34 2.80
CA GLU A 158 -4.13 16.82 1.65
C GLU A 158 -3.33 15.58 2.01
N LYS A 159 -2.69 15.55 3.17
CA LYS A 159 -1.97 14.35 3.67
C LYS A 159 -2.91 13.19 3.99
N ASN A 160 -4.15 13.46 4.38
CA ASN A 160 -5.15 12.44 4.68
C ASN A 160 -5.72 11.80 3.41
N ARG A 161 -5.84 12.56 2.32
CA ARG A 161 -6.26 12.05 1.00
C ARG A 161 -5.12 11.25 0.37
N ARG A 162 -5.11 9.94 0.62
CA ARG A 162 -4.02 9.07 0.20
C ARG A 162 -4.45 7.64 -0.05
N VAL A 163 -3.64 6.92 -0.78
CA VAL A 163 -3.66 5.46 -0.84
C VAL A 163 -2.37 4.95 -0.22
N GLU A 164 -2.47 4.00 0.68
CA GLU A 164 -1.32 3.33 1.29
C GLU A 164 -1.20 1.91 0.75
N ILE A 165 0.03 1.48 0.49
CA ILE A 165 0.33 0.09 0.16
C ILE A 165 1.19 -0.47 1.29
N HIS A 166 0.64 -1.43 2.02
CA HIS A 166 1.30 -2.11 3.13
C HIS A 166 1.84 -3.45 2.66
N PHE A 167 3.14 -3.62 2.71
CA PHE A 167 3.81 -4.89 2.40
C PHE A 167 4.04 -5.66 3.69
N VAL A 168 3.41 -6.80 3.80
CA VAL A 168 3.40 -7.62 5.02
C VAL A 168 3.86 -9.04 4.70
N SER A 169 4.74 -9.57 5.51
CA SER A 169 5.11 -10.99 5.43
C SER A 169 4.07 -11.82 6.16
N LEU A 170 3.46 -12.77 5.43
CA LEU A 170 2.57 -13.75 6.02
C LEU A 170 3.41 -14.86 6.61
N ASN A 171 3.52 -14.90 7.95
CA ASN A 171 4.05 -16.05 8.62
C ASN A 171 2.94 -17.10 8.71
N LEU A 172 3.13 -18.25 8.04
CA LEU A 172 2.18 -19.37 8.06
C LEU A 172 1.88 -19.85 9.47
N ASP A 173 2.86 -19.78 10.38
CA ASP A 173 2.69 -20.15 11.78
C ASP A 173 1.72 -19.20 12.52
N ASP A 174 1.73 -17.91 12.19
CA ASP A 174 0.81 -16.93 12.79
C ASP A 174 -0.63 -17.13 12.29
N LYS A 175 -0.82 -17.51 11.02
CA LYS A 175 -2.14 -17.91 10.50
C LYS A 175 -2.71 -19.13 11.23
N ALA A 176 -1.90 -20.14 11.45
CA ALA A 176 -2.30 -21.35 12.19
C ALA A 176 -2.67 -21.02 13.65
N LYS A 177 -1.91 -20.17 14.32
CA LYS A 177 -2.20 -19.70 15.67
C LYS A 177 -3.51 -18.90 15.74
N THR A 178 -3.78 -18.02 14.77
CA THR A 178 -5.02 -17.23 14.72
C THR A 178 -6.25 -18.12 14.52
N GLN A 179 -6.18 -19.09 13.61
CA GLN A 179 -7.27 -20.05 13.41
C GLN A 179 -7.54 -20.90 14.65
N LYS A 180 -6.49 -21.34 15.32
CA LYS A 180 -6.59 -22.14 16.55
C LYS A 180 -7.25 -21.35 17.69
N SER A 181 -6.91 -20.06 17.85
CA SER A 181 -7.49 -19.24 18.90
C SER A 181 -8.99 -18.96 18.72
N ILE A 182 -9.49 -18.90 17.49
CA ILE A 182 -10.92 -18.76 17.21
C ILE A 182 -11.69 -20.03 17.57
N LEU A 183 -11.12 -21.19 17.31
CA LEU A 183 -11.73 -22.48 17.66
C LEU A 183 -11.69 -22.74 19.18
N ASP A 184 -10.60 -22.38 19.85
CA ASP A 184 -10.42 -22.55 21.29
C ASP A 184 -11.34 -21.59 22.10
N ALA A 185 -11.80 -20.51 21.54
CA ALA A 185 -12.72 -19.56 22.18
C ALA A 185 -14.18 -20.05 22.18
N GLN A 186 -14.49 -21.22 21.59
CA GLN A 186 -15.84 -21.81 21.54
C GLN A 186 -16.05 -22.95 22.55
N GLU A 187 -15.04 -23.33 23.30
CA GLU A 187 -15.12 -24.27 24.44
C GLU A 187 -15.21 -23.51 25.79
#